data_39bf1294368d09490f9d3fe89ed71910
#
_entry.id   39bf1294368d09490f9d3fe89ed71910
#
_cell.length_a   1.000
_cell.length_b   1.000
_cell.length_c   1.000
_cell.angle_alpha   90.00
_cell.angle_beta   90.00
_cell.angle_gamma   90.00
#
_symmetry.space_group_name_H-M   'P 1'
#
loop_
_entity.id
_entity.type
_entity.pdbx_description
1 polymer ?
#
loop_
_entity_poly.entity_id
_entity_poly.type
_entity_poly.pdbx_seq_one_letter_code
_entity_poly.pdbx_strand_id
1 'polypeptide(L)'
;MQSKEETRNMSSLGTIHKPHAVCVPHPTQGHINPMLKLAKLLHFKGFHITFVNTEYTHKRLLKSRGPDSIKGLPSFRFETIPDGLPEPLVDATQHIPSLCDSTRRTCLPHFRNLLTKISDSGAPPVSCIVSDGVMSFTLDAAEELGVPQVLFWTPSACGFMCYVQFGKLIEKGLVPLK
;
A
#
# COMPACT_ATOMS: atom_id res chain seq x y z
N MET A 1 15.85 52.67 -5.24
CA MET A 1 15.71 51.49 -6.11
C MET A 1 15.93 50.15 -5.44
N GLN A 2 15.93 50.06 -4.11
CA GLN A 2 16.19 48.83 -3.33
C GLN A 2 14.94 48.12 -2.80
N SER A 3 13.74 48.68 -2.95
CA SER A 3 12.51 48.11 -2.35
C SER A 3 11.68 47.20 -3.27
N LYS A 4 12.08 47.03 -4.57
CA LYS A 4 11.36 46.17 -5.56
C LYS A 4 11.96 44.77 -5.73
N GLU A 5 13.15 44.53 -5.24
CA GLU A 5 13.84 43.25 -5.36
C GLU A 5 13.51 42.27 -4.20
N GLU A 6 13.20 42.81 -3.01
CA GLU A 6 12.82 41.97 -1.85
C GLU A 6 11.42 41.36 -1.96
N THR A 7 10.51 42.00 -2.72
CA THR A 7 9.13 41.48 -2.88
C THR A 7 9.04 40.33 -3.91
N ARG A 8 10.08 40.12 -4.73
CA ARG A 8 10.11 39.06 -5.74
C ARG A 8 10.60 37.72 -5.22
N ASN A 9 11.25 37.68 -4.08
CA ASN A 9 11.82 36.46 -3.48
C ASN A 9 10.89 35.75 -2.51
N MET A 10 9.73 36.31 -2.18
CA MET A 10 8.74 35.66 -1.27
C MET A 10 7.68 34.84 -1.99
N SER A 11 7.63 34.83 -3.32
CA SER A 11 6.60 34.08 -4.08
C SER A 11 7.04 32.68 -4.54
N SER A 12 8.23 32.22 -4.15
CA SER A 12 8.74 30.87 -4.48
C SER A 12 8.90 29.94 -3.27
N LEU A 13 8.26 30.24 -2.14
CA LEU A 13 8.02 29.23 -1.10
C LEU A 13 6.96 28.26 -1.64
N GLY A 14 7.43 27.25 -2.39
CA GLY A 14 6.60 26.16 -2.87
C GLY A 14 5.74 25.65 -1.73
N THR A 15 4.47 25.49 -1.96
CA THR A 15 3.50 24.94 -0.99
C THR A 15 4.11 23.65 -0.41
N ILE A 16 4.52 23.67 0.85
CA ILE A 16 5.06 22.48 1.52
C ILE A 16 3.87 21.53 1.67
N HIS A 17 3.66 20.68 0.68
CA HIS A 17 2.65 19.64 0.75
C HIS A 17 3.06 18.63 1.82
N LYS A 18 2.11 18.19 2.64
CA LYS A 18 2.33 17.05 3.54
C LYS A 18 2.75 15.84 2.72
N PRO A 19 3.79 15.08 3.12
CA PRO A 19 4.13 13.86 2.44
C PRO A 19 2.94 12.89 2.47
N HIS A 20 2.71 12.19 1.36
CA HIS A 20 1.58 11.30 1.20
C HIS A 20 2.07 9.87 0.96
N ALA A 21 1.80 8.97 1.89
CA ALA A 21 2.12 7.56 1.78
C ALA A 21 0.88 6.74 1.41
N VAL A 22 0.99 5.95 0.34
CA VAL A 22 -0.01 4.93 -0.02
C VAL A 22 0.41 3.60 0.57
N CYS A 23 -0.35 3.09 1.54
CA CYS A 23 -0.04 1.87 2.29
C CYS A 23 -0.85 0.69 1.77
N VAL A 24 -0.20 -0.37 1.29
CA VAL A 24 -0.83 -1.52 0.63
C VAL A 24 -0.46 -2.82 1.36
N PRO A 25 -1.25 -3.31 2.33
CA PRO A 25 -1.00 -4.58 2.98
C PRO A 25 -1.38 -5.78 2.09
N HIS A 26 -0.76 -6.92 2.30
CA HIS A 26 -1.35 -8.18 1.85
C HIS A 26 -2.69 -8.40 2.58
N PRO A 27 -3.76 -8.85 1.89
CA PRO A 27 -5.13 -8.87 2.43
C PRO A 27 -5.40 -10.00 3.43
N THR A 28 -4.47 -10.21 4.36
CA THR A 28 -4.61 -11.14 5.49
C THR A 28 -4.37 -10.42 6.81
N GLN A 29 -5.02 -10.88 7.88
CA GLN A 29 -5.05 -10.17 9.16
C GLN A 29 -3.66 -9.97 9.77
N GLY A 30 -2.76 -10.96 9.61
CA GLY A 30 -1.37 -10.90 10.08
C GLY A 30 -0.52 -9.83 9.38
N HIS A 31 -0.95 -9.38 8.20
CA HIS A 31 -0.29 -8.35 7.40
C HIS A 31 -0.97 -6.99 7.52
N ILE A 32 -2.31 -6.97 7.54
CA ILE A 32 -3.10 -5.74 7.67
C ILE A 32 -2.82 -5.03 9.00
N ASN A 33 -2.82 -5.77 10.12
CA ASN A 33 -2.66 -5.18 11.44
C ASN A 33 -1.30 -4.48 11.62
N PRO A 34 -0.14 -5.08 11.28
CA PRO A 34 1.15 -4.38 11.35
C PRO A 34 1.22 -3.19 10.40
N MET A 35 0.75 -3.34 9.15
CA MET A 35 0.72 -2.24 8.18
C MET A 35 -0.14 -1.08 8.68
N LEU A 36 -1.30 -1.36 9.26
CA LEU A 36 -2.17 -0.32 9.82
C LEU A 36 -1.52 0.41 11.00
N LYS A 37 -0.75 -0.30 11.84
CA LYS A 37 0.04 0.32 12.91
C LYS A 37 1.10 1.24 12.35
N LEU A 38 1.83 0.80 11.31
CA LEU A 38 2.83 1.62 10.63
C LEU A 38 2.17 2.85 9.98
N ALA A 39 1.06 2.68 9.27
CA ALA A 39 0.32 3.78 8.65
C ALA A 39 -0.14 4.83 9.69
N LYS A 40 -0.63 4.38 10.86
CA LYS A 40 -0.98 5.29 11.98
C LYS A 40 0.23 6.03 12.52
N LEU A 41 1.38 5.37 12.61
CA LEU A 41 2.63 6.01 13.05
C LEU A 41 3.09 7.06 12.04
N LEU A 42 3.05 6.75 10.74
CA LEU A 42 3.35 7.71 9.68
C LEU A 42 2.38 8.90 9.72
N HIS A 43 1.09 8.65 9.92
CA HIS A 43 0.09 9.70 10.09
C HIS A 43 0.41 10.60 11.29
N PHE A 44 0.77 10.02 12.42
CA PHE A 44 1.20 10.77 13.60
C PHE A 44 2.47 11.62 13.33
N LYS A 45 3.34 11.15 12.43
CA LYS A 45 4.51 11.89 11.95
C LYS A 45 4.20 12.95 10.88
N GLY A 46 2.92 13.19 10.59
CA GLY A 46 2.47 14.26 9.71
C GLY A 46 2.21 13.84 8.25
N PHE A 47 2.30 12.56 7.91
CA PHE A 47 1.95 12.09 6.58
C PHE A 47 0.43 12.14 6.34
N HIS A 48 0.04 12.45 5.11
CA HIS A 48 -1.25 12.05 4.58
C HIS A 48 -1.18 10.55 4.26
N ILE A 49 -2.23 9.80 4.59
CA ILE A 49 -2.26 8.34 4.38
C ILE A 49 -3.43 7.96 3.49
N THR A 50 -3.17 7.15 2.48
CA THR A 50 -4.18 6.34 1.80
C THR A 50 -3.88 4.87 2.10
N PHE A 51 -4.77 4.21 2.85
CA PHE A 51 -4.66 2.80 3.20
C PHE A 51 -5.54 1.97 2.28
N VAL A 52 -4.92 1.10 1.48
CA VAL A 52 -5.59 0.37 0.40
C VAL A 52 -5.87 -1.07 0.82
N ASN A 53 -7.13 -1.40 1.01
CA ASN A 53 -7.59 -2.77 1.25
C ASN A 53 -8.02 -3.45 -0.07
N THR A 54 -8.14 -4.77 -0.09
CA THR A 54 -9.00 -5.39 -1.11
C THR A 54 -10.47 -5.19 -0.76
N GLU A 55 -11.35 -5.15 -1.76
CA GLU A 55 -12.80 -5.00 -1.54
C GLU A 55 -13.35 -6.07 -0.60
N TYR A 56 -12.90 -7.31 -0.76
CA TYR A 56 -13.27 -8.43 0.10
C TYR A 56 -12.89 -8.18 1.56
N THR A 57 -11.64 -7.80 1.80
CA THR A 57 -11.14 -7.51 3.15
C THR A 57 -11.85 -6.31 3.76
N HIS A 58 -12.11 -5.28 2.97
CA HIS A 58 -12.79 -4.07 3.41
C HIS A 58 -14.23 -4.39 3.87
N LYS A 59 -14.99 -5.17 3.08
CA LYS A 59 -16.33 -5.67 3.48
C LYS A 59 -16.28 -6.45 4.80
N ARG A 60 -15.27 -7.31 4.99
CA ARG A 60 -15.11 -8.08 6.24
C ARG A 60 -14.76 -7.21 7.44
N LEU A 61 -13.94 -6.19 7.26
CA LEU A 61 -13.62 -5.23 8.32
C LEU A 61 -14.88 -4.45 8.75
N LEU A 62 -15.67 -3.98 7.79
CA LEU A 62 -16.97 -3.35 8.06
C LEU A 62 -17.89 -4.26 8.86
N LYS A 63 -18.03 -5.51 8.43
CA LYS A 63 -18.89 -6.50 9.10
C LYS A 63 -18.44 -6.82 10.51
N SER A 64 -17.12 -6.96 10.73
CA SER A 64 -16.56 -7.42 12.02
C SER A 64 -16.36 -6.31 13.04
N ARG A 65 -16.09 -5.08 12.61
CA ARG A 65 -15.69 -3.95 13.46
C ARG A 65 -16.62 -2.74 13.38
N GLY A 66 -17.63 -2.82 12.51
CA GLY A 66 -18.57 -1.72 12.26
C GLY A 66 -18.02 -0.63 11.34
N PRO A 67 -18.91 0.29 10.87
CA PRO A 67 -18.57 1.32 9.88
C PRO A 67 -17.52 2.33 10.38
N ASP A 68 -17.47 2.59 11.67
CA ASP A 68 -16.52 3.57 12.23
C ASP A 68 -15.05 3.09 12.17
N SER A 69 -14.83 1.79 12.02
CA SER A 69 -13.48 1.21 11.97
C SER A 69 -12.66 1.63 10.76
N ILE A 70 -13.32 2.02 9.69
CA ILE A 70 -12.71 2.42 8.39
C ILE A 70 -13.22 3.74 7.87
N LYS A 71 -13.92 4.52 8.73
CA LYS A 71 -14.41 5.88 8.40
C LYS A 71 -13.26 6.82 8.00
N GLY A 72 -12.07 6.59 8.57
CA GLY A 72 -10.90 7.41 8.29
C GLY A 72 -10.96 8.82 8.91
N LEU A 73 -10.04 9.66 8.45
CA LEU A 73 -9.89 11.06 8.82
C LEU A 73 -9.60 11.87 7.53
N PRO A 74 -9.71 13.19 7.53
CA PRO A 74 -9.40 13.98 6.33
C PRO A 74 -8.01 13.71 5.73
N SER A 75 -7.02 13.36 6.59
CA SER A 75 -5.65 13.02 6.19
C SER A 75 -5.29 11.54 6.38
N PHE A 76 -6.27 10.68 6.63
CA PHE A 76 -6.11 9.22 6.69
C PHE A 76 -7.32 8.55 6.05
N ARG A 77 -7.21 8.14 4.80
CA ARG A 77 -8.30 7.57 4.00
C ARG A 77 -8.13 6.08 3.80
N PHE A 78 -9.25 5.38 3.73
CA PHE A 78 -9.31 3.99 3.30
C PHE A 78 -9.85 3.93 1.88
N GLU A 79 -9.14 3.21 1.02
CA GLU A 79 -9.52 2.96 -0.37
C GLU A 79 -9.52 1.46 -0.64
N THR A 80 -10.12 1.05 -1.76
CA THR A 80 -10.21 -0.36 -2.13
C THR A 80 -9.82 -0.59 -3.57
N ILE A 81 -9.27 -1.79 -3.80
CA ILE A 81 -9.08 -2.38 -5.13
C ILE A 81 -9.64 -3.81 -5.14
N PRO A 82 -10.12 -4.34 -6.26
CA PRO A 82 -10.46 -5.76 -6.36
C PRO A 82 -9.22 -6.63 -6.22
N ASP A 83 -9.36 -7.83 -5.65
CA ASP A 83 -8.28 -8.82 -5.53
C ASP A 83 -8.24 -9.82 -6.69
N GLY A 84 -9.21 -9.73 -7.61
CA GLY A 84 -9.32 -10.59 -8.79
C GLY A 84 -9.86 -11.98 -8.53
N LEU A 85 -10.18 -12.32 -7.28
CA LEU A 85 -10.84 -13.58 -6.95
C LEU A 85 -12.38 -13.44 -6.99
N PRO A 86 -13.10 -14.50 -7.36
CA PRO A 86 -14.56 -14.52 -7.24
C PRO A 86 -14.97 -14.38 -5.76
N GLU A 87 -16.14 -13.75 -5.52
CA GLU A 87 -16.67 -13.70 -4.15
C GLU A 87 -16.94 -15.14 -3.66
N PRO A 88 -16.38 -15.50 -2.48
CA PRO A 88 -16.62 -16.84 -1.95
C PRO A 88 -18.08 -17.00 -1.53
N LEU A 89 -18.65 -18.19 -1.75
CA LEU A 89 -20.02 -18.53 -1.37
C LEU A 89 -20.25 -18.50 0.16
N VAL A 90 -19.19 -18.61 0.93
CA VAL A 90 -19.21 -18.62 2.40
C VAL A 90 -18.21 -17.57 2.91
N ASP A 91 -18.54 -16.86 3.98
CA ASP A 91 -17.65 -15.91 4.66
C ASP A 91 -16.47 -16.66 5.32
N ALA A 92 -15.48 -16.99 4.52
CA ALA A 92 -14.30 -17.76 4.92
C ALA A 92 -13.01 -17.01 4.55
N THR A 93 -11.90 -17.46 5.11
CA THR A 93 -10.59 -16.96 4.70
C THR A 93 -10.31 -17.41 3.26
N GLN A 94 -9.91 -16.48 2.40
CA GLN A 94 -9.50 -16.81 1.04
C GLN A 94 -8.26 -17.71 1.03
N HIS A 95 -8.15 -18.58 0.04
CA HIS A 95 -6.99 -19.47 -0.11
C HIS A 95 -5.73 -18.65 -0.44
N ILE A 96 -4.76 -18.63 0.46
CA ILE A 96 -3.59 -17.74 0.40
C ILE A 96 -2.79 -17.86 -0.91
N PRO A 97 -2.43 -19.07 -1.40
CA PRO A 97 -1.71 -19.19 -2.66
C PRO A 97 -2.49 -18.60 -3.86
N SER A 98 -3.79 -18.83 -3.94
CA SER A 98 -4.65 -18.27 -4.99
C SER A 98 -4.73 -16.75 -4.89
N LEU A 99 -4.80 -16.21 -3.68
CA LEU A 99 -4.83 -14.78 -3.42
C LEU A 99 -3.51 -14.11 -3.84
N CYS A 100 -2.36 -14.69 -3.50
CA CYS A 100 -1.05 -14.17 -3.92
C CYS A 100 -0.91 -14.19 -5.44
N ASP A 101 -1.32 -15.26 -6.11
CA ASP A 101 -1.25 -15.35 -7.57
C ASP A 101 -2.21 -14.36 -8.24
N SER A 102 -3.44 -14.26 -7.74
CA SER A 102 -4.44 -13.33 -8.27
C SER A 102 -3.99 -11.88 -8.12
N THR A 103 -3.61 -11.45 -6.92
CA THR A 103 -3.17 -10.06 -6.68
C THR A 103 -1.98 -9.68 -7.57
N ARG A 104 -1.01 -10.58 -7.74
CA ARG A 104 0.14 -10.37 -8.62
C ARG A 104 -0.28 -10.15 -10.09
N ARG A 105 -1.29 -10.87 -10.57
CA ARG A 105 -1.72 -10.83 -11.98
C ARG A 105 -2.72 -9.72 -12.28
N THR A 106 -3.57 -9.35 -11.32
CA THR A 106 -4.76 -8.56 -11.61
C THR A 106 -4.79 -7.18 -10.97
N CYS A 107 -4.06 -6.96 -9.86
CA CYS A 107 -4.23 -5.72 -9.09
C CYS A 107 -3.59 -4.48 -9.72
N LEU A 108 -2.55 -4.63 -10.56
CA LEU A 108 -1.82 -3.48 -11.11
C LEU A 108 -2.72 -2.47 -11.85
N PRO A 109 -3.60 -2.86 -12.79
CA PRO A 109 -4.46 -1.91 -13.49
C PRO A 109 -5.41 -1.17 -12.54
N HIS A 110 -5.97 -1.87 -11.57
CA HIS A 110 -6.87 -1.28 -10.57
C HIS A 110 -6.13 -0.30 -9.64
N PHE A 111 -4.91 -0.64 -9.29
CA PHE A 111 -4.08 0.22 -8.45
C PHE A 111 -3.65 1.49 -9.20
N ARG A 112 -3.29 1.40 -10.48
CA ARG A 112 -3.04 2.58 -11.35
C ARG A 112 -4.25 3.51 -11.39
N ASN A 113 -5.44 2.95 -11.60
CA ASN A 113 -6.68 3.72 -11.61
C ASN A 113 -6.93 4.41 -10.27
N LEU A 114 -6.63 3.74 -9.16
CA LEU A 114 -6.72 4.34 -7.82
C LEU A 114 -5.72 5.50 -7.65
N LEU A 115 -4.47 5.32 -8.07
CA LEU A 115 -3.45 6.39 -8.00
C LEU A 115 -3.86 7.63 -8.82
N THR A 116 -4.46 7.43 -9.99
CA THR A 116 -5.04 8.52 -10.79
C THR A 116 -6.17 9.23 -10.03
N LYS A 117 -7.11 8.49 -9.46
CA LYS A 117 -8.20 9.08 -8.63
C LYS A 117 -7.66 9.87 -7.45
N ILE A 118 -6.60 9.37 -6.79
CA ILE A 118 -5.95 10.09 -5.69
C ILE A 118 -5.38 11.42 -6.19
N SER A 119 -4.70 11.42 -7.32
CA SER A 119 -4.16 12.64 -7.94
C SER A 119 -5.25 13.68 -8.22
N ASP A 120 -6.40 13.23 -8.71
CA ASP A 120 -7.52 14.10 -9.08
C ASP A 120 -8.38 14.55 -7.87
N SER A 121 -8.17 13.96 -6.70
CA SER A 121 -9.01 14.19 -5.50
C SER A 121 -8.68 15.46 -4.71
N GLY A 122 -7.67 16.23 -5.11
CA GLY A 122 -7.15 17.36 -4.35
C GLY A 122 -6.36 16.97 -3.08
N ALA A 123 -6.08 15.68 -2.89
CA ALA A 123 -5.15 15.21 -1.86
C ALA A 123 -3.71 15.67 -2.19
N PRO A 124 -2.81 15.74 -1.20
CA PRO A 124 -1.39 15.96 -1.50
C PRO A 124 -0.86 14.93 -2.50
N PRO A 125 0.06 15.29 -3.40
CA PRO A 125 0.67 14.33 -4.31
C PRO A 125 1.27 13.13 -3.57
N VAL A 126 1.10 11.92 -4.13
CA VAL A 126 1.71 10.72 -3.58
C VAL A 126 3.22 10.89 -3.59
N SER A 127 3.86 10.74 -2.44
CA SER A 127 5.31 10.90 -2.28
C SER A 127 6.05 9.59 -2.05
N CYS A 128 5.34 8.54 -1.65
CA CYS A 128 5.90 7.19 -1.53
C CYS A 128 4.80 6.12 -1.48
N ILE A 129 5.17 4.90 -1.83
CA ILE A 129 4.34 3.71 -1.64
C ILE A 129 4.99 2.83 -0.57
N VAL A 130 4.20 2.40 0.42
CA VAL A 130 4.61 1.43 1.45
C VAL A 130 3.76 0.19 1.26
N SER A 131 4.32 -0.86 0.71
CA SER A 131 3.57 -2.09 0.43
C SER A 131 4.11 -3.28 1.19
N ASP A 132 3.26 -4.28 1.38
CA ASP A 132 3.70 -5.58 1.86
C ASP A 132 4.68 -6.22 0.85
N GLY A 133 5.66 -6.94 1.35
CA GLY A 133 6.70 -7.56 0.54
C GLY A 133 6.19 -8.56 -0.51
N VAL A 134 4.96 -9.06 -0.36
CA VAL A 134 4.33 -9.98 -1.33
C VAL A 134 3.40 -9.28 -2.33
N MET A 135 3.19 -7.98 -2.19
CA MET A 135 2.36 -7.18 -3.10
C MET A 135 3.21 -6.58 -4.24
N SER A 136 3.87 -7.44 -5.01
CA SER A 136 4.90 -7.06 -5.99
C SER A 136 4.43 -6.15 -7.12
N PHE A 137 3.14 -6.16 -7.48
CA PHE A 137 2.57 -5.28 -8.50
C PHE A 137 2.74 -3.77 -8.18
N THR A 138 2.94 -3.45 -6.91
CA THR A 138 3.13 -2.06 -6.48
C THR A 138 4.49 -1.50 -6.89
N LEU A 139 5.49 -2.37 -7.19
CA LEU A 139 6.81 -1.96 -7.67
C LEU A 139 6.69 -1.26 -9.04
N ASP A 140 5.98 -1.89 -9.97
CA ASP A 140 5.74 -1.34 -11.30
C ASP A 140 5.01 0.01 -11.22
N ALA A 141 3.99 0.09 -10.35
CA ALA A 141 3.24 1.33 -10.15
C ALA A 141 4.09 2.46 -9.53
N ALA A 142 4.99 2.14 -8.60
CA ALA A 142 5.89 3.12 -8.01
C ALA A 142 6.92 3.65 -9.01
N GLU A 143 7.47 2.76 -9.84
CA GLU A 143 8.39 3.12 -10.93
C GLU A 143 7.71 4.05 -11.94
N GLU A 144 6.51 3.71 -12.40
CA GLU A 144 5.72 4.54 -13.32
C GLU A 144 5.39 5.93 -12.74
N LEU A 145 5.10 5.99 -11.44
CA LEU A 145 4.80 7.25 -10.76
C LEU A 145 6.06 8.06 -10.42
N GLY A 146 7.24 7.45 -10.52
CA GLY A 146 8.52 8.09 -10.17
C GLY A 146 8.68 8.37 -8.67
N VAL A 147 8.06 7.55 -7.80
CA VAL A 147 8.13 7.71 -6.34
C VAL A 147 8.86 6.55 -5.68
N PRO A 148 9.54 6.80 -4.53
CA PRO A 148 10.17 5.74 -3.77
C PRO A 148 9.15 4.73 -3.24
N GLN A 149 9.55 3.45 -3.21
CA GLN A 149 8.80 2.38 -2.58
C GLN A 149 9.56 1.75 -1.44
N VAL A 150 8.83 1.44 -0.37
CA VAL A 150 9.30 0.67 0.78
C VAL A 150 8.51 -0.63 0.85
N LEU A 151 9.21 -1.77 0.80
CA LEU A 151 8.62 -3.08 1.06
C LEU A 151 8.65 -3.35 2.56
N PHE A 152 7.47 -3.47 3.15
CA PHE A 152 7.31 -3.77 4.57
C PHE A 152 7.13 -5.26 4.77
N TRP A 153 8.12 -5.90 5.38
CA TRP A 153 8.09 -7.32 5.69
C TRP A 153 7.49 -7.54 7.08
N THR A 154 6.31 -8.14 7.13
CA THR A 154 5.55 -8.33 8.37
C THR A 154 5.96 -9.56 9.20
N PRO A 155 6.48 -10.67 8.58
CA PRO A 155 7.03 -11.81 9.33
C PRO A 155 8.41 -11.54 9.93
N SER A 156 9.05 -12.61 10.46
CA SER A 156 10.37 -12.48 11.07
C SER A 156 11.49 -12.19 10.08
N ALA A 157 12.56 -11.57 10.54
CA ALA A 157 13.78 -11.35 9.75
C ALA A 157 14.41 -12.70 9.30
N CYS A 158 14.33 -13.74 10.12
CA CYS A 158 14.78 -15.09 9.74
C CYS A 158 13.99 -15.64 8.54
N GLY A 159 12.66 -15.46 8.54
CA GLY A 159 11.82 -15.81 7.39
C GLY A 159 12.21 -15.04 6.14
N PHE A 160 12.46 -13.74 6.25
CA PHE A 160 12.94 -12.94 5.13
C PHE A 160 14.26 -13.47 4.56
N MET A 161 15.23 -13.80 5.41
CA MET A 161 16.50 -14.39 4.97
C MET A 161 16.31 -15.69 4.19
N CYS A 162 15.35 -16.55 4.60
CA CYS A 162 15.01 -17.76 3.85
C CYS A 162 14.46 -17.41 2.46
N TYR A 163 13.57 -16.45 2.35
CA TYR A 163 13.02 -16.00 1.06
C TYR A 163 14.10 -15.45 0.13
N VAL A 164 15.03 -14.63 0.64
CA VAL A 164 16.15 -14.08 -0.14
C VAL A 164 17.06 -15.21 -0.71
N GLN A 165 17.17 -16.32 0.00
CA GLN A 165 18.00 -17.47 -0.43
C GLN A 165 17.23 -18.52 -1.25
N PHE A 166 15.90 -18.33 -1.47
CA PHE A 166 15.08 -19.35 -2.13
C PHE A 166 15.55 -19.70 -3.54
N GLY A 167 16.00 -18.70 -4.32
CA GLY A 167 16.60 -18.92 -5.65
C GLY A 167 17.79 -19.87 -5.61
N LYS A 168 18.67 -19.73 -4.61
CA LYS A 168 19.83 -20.62 -4.43
C LYS A 168 19.42 -22.05 -4.06
N LEU A 169 18.31 -22.25 -3.38
CA LEU A 169 17.80 -23.58 -3.08
C LEU A 169 17.31 -24.27 -4.37
N ILE A 170 16.65 -23.51 -5.27
CA ILE A 170 16.24 -24.01 -6.60
C ILE A 170 17.46 -24.37 -7.43
N GLU A 171 18.46 -23.48 -7.53
CA GLU A 171 19.71 -23.72 -8.27
C GLU A 171 20.45 -24.97 -7.81
N LYS A 172 20.41 -25.26 -6.50
CA LYS A 172 21.02 -26.46 -5.91
C LYS A 172 20.14 -27.71 -6.00
N GLY A 173 18.95 -27.63 -6.60
CA GLY A 173 18.01 -28.74 -6.70
C GLY A 173 17.44 -29.23 -5.35
N LEU A 174 17.47 -28.37 -4.32
CA LEU A 174 16.93 -28.67 -2.99
C LEU A 174 15.41 -28.43 -2.88
N VAL A 175 14.86 -27.66 -3.80
CA VAL A 175 13.43 -27.40 -3.93
C VAL A 175 13.03 -27.49 -5.40
N PRO A 176 11.79 -27.97 -5.75
CA PRO A 176 10.78 -28.48 -4.81
C PRO A 176 11.24 -29.79 -4.15
N LEU A 177 10.76 -30.02 -2.93
CA LEU A 177 10.98 -31.30 -2.24
C LEU A 177 10.29 -32.42 -3.05
N LYS A 178 10.97 -33.57 -3.21
CA LYS A 178 10.45 -34.74 -3.91
C LYS A 178 9.56 -35.56 -3.01
#